data_6a2a9300dfc81c17668b7efae361635c
#
_entry.id   6a2a9300dfc81c17668b7efae361635c
#
_cell.length_a   1.000
_cell.length_b   1.000
_cell.length_c   1.000
_cell.angle_alpha   90.00
_cell.angle_beta   90.00
_cell.angle_gamma   90.00
#
_symmetry.space_group_name_H-M   'P 1'
#
loop_
_entity.id
_entity.type
_entity.pdbx_description
1 polymer ?
#
loop_
_entity_poly.entity_id
_entity_poly.type
_entity_poly.pdbx_seq_one_letter_code
_entity_poly.pdbx_strand_id
1 'polypeptide(L)' 'MKLLIRNLARSTTELELKALFEVYGTVQSCSLVFDKVTGDSKGFGFVEMPKQGEAKAAMNALNGQQIAGTKVRVKKSE' A
#
# COMPACT_ATOMS: atom_id res chain seq x y z
N MET A 1 11.11 -4.51 -5.52
CA MET A 1 11.15 -3.53 -4.41
C MET A 1 9.90 -3.68 -3.57
N LYS A 2 10.07 -3.82 -2.28
CA LYS A 2 8.95 -3.96 -1.35
C LYS A 2 8.66 -2.63 -0.67
N LEU A 3 7.39 -2.25 -0.67
CA LEU A 3 6.93 -0.99 -0.10
C LEU A 3 6.06 -1.25 1.11
N LEU A 4 6.22 -0.44 2.15
CA LEU A 4 5.37 -0.44 3.32
C LEU A 4 4.40 0.73 3.23
N ILE A 5 3.12 0.45 3.32
CA ILE A 5 2.08 1.46 3.28
C ILE A 5 1.45 1.52 4.67
N ARG A 6 1.51 2.69 5.29
CA ARG A 6 0.99 2.91 6.64
C ARG A 6 -0.15 3.92 6.63
N ASN A 7 -0.84 3.99 7.74
CA ASN A 7 -1.95 4.91 7.96
C ASN A 7 -3.08 4.72 6.96
N LEU A 8 -3.34 3.45 6.62
CA LEU A 8 -4.45 3.11 5.74
C LEU A 8 -5.76 3.16 6.50
N ALA A 9 -6.82 3.58 5.80
CA ALA A 9 -8.16 3.46 6.35
C ALA A 9 -8.49 1.98 6.58
N ARG A 10 -9.17 1.68 7.67
CA ARG A 10 -9.50 0.28 7.99
C ARG A 10 -10.49 -0.33 7.01
N SER A 11 -11.19 0.50 6.25
CA SER A 11 -12.09 0.05 5.19
C SER A 11 -11.38 -0.25 3.87
N THR A 12 -10.10 0.11 3.74
CA THR A 12 -9.34 -0.14 2.51
C THR A 12 -9.05 -1.63 2.37
N THR A 13 -9.41 -2.21 1.23
CA THR A 13 -9.19 -3.62 0.95
C THR A 13 -7.88 -3.84 0.21
N GLU A 14 -7.42 -5.10 0.17
CA GLU A 14 -6.23 -5.46 -0.62
C GLU A 14 -6.41 -5.14 -2.10
N LEU A 15 -7.59 -5.37 -2.62
CA LEU A 15 -7.89 -5.10 -4.02
C LEU A 15 -7.78 -3.61 -4.33
N GLU A 16 -8.30 -2.78 -3.44
CA GLU A 16 -8.20 -1.32 -3.59
C GLU A 16 -6.75 -0.85 -3.51
N LEU A 17 -5.99 -1.38 -2.57
CA LEU A 17 -4.58 -1.04 -2.42
C LEU A 17 -3.78 -1.44 -3.66
N LYS A 18 -4.02 -2.64 -4.15
CA LYS A 18 -3.37 -3.12 -5.37
C LYS A 18 -3.69 -2.22 -6.56
N ALA A 19 -4.95 -1.84 -6.72
CA ALA A 19 -5.38 -0.99 -7.82
C ALA A 19 -4.68 0.37 -7.80
N LEU A 20 -4.45 0.93 -6.63
CA LEU A 20 -3.74 2.21 -6.49
C LEU A 20 -2.32 2.13 -7.03
N PHE A 21 -1.64 1.03 -6.76
CA PHE A 21 -0.26 0.85 -7.19
C PHE A 21 -0.15 0.39 -8.64
N GLU A 22 -1.16 -0.32 -9.15
CA GLU A 22 -1.17 -0.77 -10.54
C GLU A 22 -1.24 0.38 -11.54
N VAL A 23 -1.71 1.53 -11.12
CA VAL A 23 -1.69 2.74 -11.96
C VAL A 23 -0.25 3.12 -12.34
N TYR A 24 0.72 2.81 -11.49
CA TYR A 24 2.12 3.19 -11.68
C TYR A 24 2.99 2.08 -12.24
N GLY A 25 2.49 0.85 -12.27
CA GLY A 25 3.25 -0.25 -12.82
C GLY A 25 2.74 -1.61 -12.34
N THR A 26 3.54 -2.64 -12.63
CA THR A 26 3.19 -4.01 -12.28
C THR A 26 3.33 -4.25 -10.78
N VAL A 27 2.28 -4.79 -10.18
CA VAL A 27 2.30 -5.21 -8.77
C VAL A 27 2.47 -6.73 -8.73
N GLN A 28 3.56 -7.17 -8.10
CA GLN A 28 3.85 -8.59 -7.95
C GLN A 28 3.05 -9.20 -6.82
N SER A 29 2.96 -8.51 -5.68
CA SER A 29 2.15 -8.96 -4.57
C SER A 29 1.64 -7.77 -3.77
N CYS A 30 0.52 -7.98 -3.10
CA CYS A 30 -0.10 -6.96 -2.26
C CYS A 30 -0.77 -7.67 -1.09
N SER A 31 -0.50 -7.21 0.12
CA SER A 31 -1.11 -7.80 1.30
C SER A 31 -1.41 -6.74 2.34
N LEU A 32 -2.52 -6.91 3.04
CA LEU A 32 -2.85 -6.12 4.22
C LEU A 32 -2.59 -6.94 5.46
N VAL A 33 -2.27 -6.27 6.55
CA VAL A 33 -2.08 -6.93 7.83
C VAL A 33 -3.37 -6.78 8.64
N PHE A 34 -3.86 -7.90 9.15
CA PHE A 34 -5.10 -7.94 9.92
C PHE A 34 -4.81 -8.37 11.35
N ASP A 35 -5.64 -7.88 12.28
CA ASP A 35 -5.57 -8.31 13.66
C ASP A 35 -6.12 -9.74 13.75
N LYS A 36 -5.37 -10.63 14.39
CA LYS A 36 -5.75 -12.04 14.49
C LYS A 36 -6.94 -12.28 15.41
N VAL A 37 -7.16 -11.36 16.35
CA VAL A 37 -8.23 -11.51 17.34
C VAL A 37 -9.54 -10.94 16.81
N THR A 38 -9.50 -9.71 16.27
CA THR A 38 -10.69 -9.01 15.80
C THR A 38 -10.99 -9.22 14.32
N GLY A 39 -9.98 -9.58 13.52
CA GLY A 39 -10.11 -9.69 12.07
C GLY A 39 -10.08 -8.36 11.34
N ASP A 40 -9.92 -7.25 12.06
CA ASP A 40 -9.88 -5.93 11.47
C ASP A 40 -8.51 -5.60 10.89
N SER A 41 -8.50 -4.72 9.87
CA SER A 41 -7.25 -4.22 9.30
C SER A 41 -6.47 -3.43 10.36
N LYS A 42 -5.16 -3.66 10.42
CA LYS A 42 -4.29 -2.89 11.31
C LYS A 42 -3.91 -1.53 10.73
N GLY A 43 -4.41 -1.21 9.53
CA GLY A 43 -4.14 0.08 8.90
C GLY A 43 -2.80 0.16 8.21
N PHE A 44 -2.17 -0.97 7.89
CA PHE A 44 -0.96 -0.98 7.08
C PHE A 44 -0.87 -2.27 6.26
N GLY A 45 -0.02 -2.23 5.25
CA GLY A 45 0.17 -3.37 4.38
C GLY A 45 1.45 -3.24 3.56
N PHE A 46 1.68 -4.22 2.71
CA PHE A 46 2.88 -4.29 1.88
C PHE A 46 2.49 -4.47 0.43
N VAL A 47 3.24 -3.80 -0.45
CA VAL A 47 3.12 -3.98 -1.90
C VAL A 47 4.49 -4.27 -2.45
N GLU A 48 4.61 -5.30 -3.27
CA GLU A 48 5.86 -5.64 -3.92
C GLU A 48 5.74 -5.37 -5.41
N MET A 49 6.66 -4.55 -5.92
CA MET A 49 6.73 -4.20 -7.34
C MET A 49 8.11 -4.60 -7.87
N PRO A 50 8.16 -5.41 -8.95
CA PRO A 50 9.44 -5.91 -9.44
C PRO A 50 10.33 -4.85 -10.09
N LYS A 51 9.72 -3.78 -10.59
CA LYS A 51 10.47 -2.71 -11.26
C LYS A 51 10.68 -1.54 -10.33
N GLN A 52 11.94 -1.26 -10.01
CA GLN A 52 12.28 -0.22 -9.04
C GLN A 52 11.81 1.17 -9.47
N GLY A 53 11.92 1.49 -10.76
CA GLY A 53 11.47 2.78 -11.26
C GLY A 53 9.98 3.00 -11.05
N GLU A 54 9.18 1.98 -11.30
CA GLU A 54 7.74 2.03 -11.09
C GLU A 54 7.42 2.11 -9.60
N ALA A 55 8.13 1.35 -8.78
CA ALA A 55 7.94 1.38 -7.34
C ALA A 55 8.26 2.76 -6.76
N LYS A 56 9.33 3.38 -7.21
CA LYS A 56 9.68 4.73 -6.76
C LYS A 56 8.65 5.77 -7.19
N ALA A 57 8.15 5.66 -8.42
CA ALA A 57 7.11 6.56 -8.91
C ALA A 57 5.83 6.42 -8.07
N ALA A 58 5.43 5.19 -7.78
CA ALA A 58 4.26 4.92 -6.95
C ALA A 58 4.45 5.46 -5.52
N MET A 59 5.61 5.21 -4.94
CA MET A 59 5.94 5.70 -3.61
C MET A 59 5.85 7.23 -3.53
N ASN A 60 6.49 7.92 -4.47
CA ASN A 60 6.49 9.38 -4.47
C ASN A 60 5.11 9.97 -4.73
N ALA A 61 4.34 9.33 -5.60
CA ALA A 61 3.01 9.83 -5.95
C ALA A 61 1.98 9.59 -4.84
N LEU A 62 2.05 8.44 -4.18
CA LEU A 62 1.04 8.05 -3.21
C LEU A 62 1.36 8.47 -1.77
N ASN A 63 2.64 8.72 -1.48
CA ASN A 63 3.02 9.13 -0.13
C ASN A 63 2.42 10.49 0.21
N GLY A 64 1.64 10.54 1.27
CA GLY A 64 0.96 11.77 1.68
C GLY A 64 -0.37 12.02 1.00
N GLN A 65 -0.79 11.15 0.10
CA GLN A 65 -2.10 11.28 -0.53
C GLN A 65 -3.21 10.89 0.43
N GLN A 66 -4.34 11.55 0.31
CA GLN A 66 -5.50 11.24 1.12
C GLN A 66 -6.33 10.17 0.40
N ILE A 67 -6.43 9.01 1.03
CA ILE A 67 -7.16 7.86 0.48
C ILE A 67 -8.15 7.40 1.53
N ALA A 68 -9.44 7.37 1.17
CA ALA A 68 -10.52 7.01 2.08
C ALA A 68 -10.49 7.82 3.38
N GLY A 69 -10.15 9.11 3.27
CA GLY A 69 -10.15 10.03 4.41
C GLY A 69 -8.88 10.04 5.25
N THR A 70 -7.88 9.23 4.92
CA THR A 70 -6.61 9.21 5.66
C THR A 70 -5.43 9.51 4.73
N LYS A 71 -4.41 10.17 5.29
CA LYS A 71 -3.17 10.42 4.55
C LYS A 71 -2.28 9.19 4.66
N VAL A 72 -2.14 8.46 3.57
CA VAL A 72 -1.31 7.25 3.57
C VAL A 72 0.17 7.61 3.52
N ARG A 73 0.98 6.78 4.15
CA ARG A 73 2.44 6.90 4.14
C ARG A 73 3.01 5.71 3.39
N VAL A 74 3.84 6.00 2.39
CA VAL A 74 4.48 4.95 1.59
C VAL A 74 5.98 5.10 1.72
N LYS A 75 6.65 4.02 2.10
CA LYS A 75 8.11 4.01 2.17
C LYS A 75 8.66 2.65 1.76
N LYS A 76 9.95 2.64 1.44
CA LYS A 76 10.66 1.42 1.12
C LYS A 76 10.78 0.55 2.37
N SER A 77 10.44 -0.74 2.23
CA SER A 77 10.42 -1.67 3.35
C SER A 77 11.66 -2.57 3.42
N GLU A 78 12.58 -2.43 2.50
CA GLU A 78 13.80 -3.24 2.49
C GLU A 78 14.96 -2.57 3.19
#